data_368811e6db233895a062fee8c37d8bce
#
_entry.id   368811e6db233895a062fee8c37d8bce
#
_cell.length_a   1.000
_cell.length_b   1.000
_cell.length_c   1.000
_cell.angle_alpha   90.00
_cell.angle_beta   90.00
_cell.angle_gamma   90.00
#
_symmetry.space_group_name_H-M   'P 1'
#
loop_
_entity.id
_entity.type
_entity.pdbx_description
1 polymer ?
#
loop_
_entity_poly.entity_id
_entity_poly.type
_entity_poly.pdbx_seq_one_letter_code
_entity_poly.pdbx_strand_id
1 'polypeptide(L)'
;MCGIVGAVAQRDVAEILVEGLRRLEYRGYDSAGVAVFSASQPLQRVRRLGKVAELAKALEEQSVHGGTGIAHTRWATHGEPSERNAHPHVSEHIVVVHNGIIENHEELRSQLQGMGYEFSSDTDTEVIAHLVHHELKSAPSLLAAMQVTVKQLRGAYGTVVMDSRDDSRVVVARSGSPLVIGRGIGENFIASDQMALLPVTRRFIFLEEGDVAEVTRRDVHIFDTDGNAVVREELESELSHDAGDKGEYRHYMLKEIYEQPKAITNTLEGRLGTDHVVVESFGNGARAIFDKVEHVQIVACGTSYNSGMVARYWFEEIAGVSCDVEIASEFRYRKSVVRPNSLLVTLSQSGETADTLAALRLAKESGYMSSLAICNVPGSSLVRESDLAFMTRAGAEIGVASTKAFTTQLAGLLMLVASVGHCRGNLSGEAEAELVKALQALPLRIKESLALAKQIETLAEEFADKHHSLFLGRGSQYPIAMEGALKLKEISYIHAEAYAAGELKHGPLALIDAEMPIIVVAPNNDLLEKLKSNVEEVRARGGILYVFADADAGFKSDETMRVMSLNHVEEMIAPIVYTVPLQLLSYHVALIKGTDVDQPRNLAKSVTVE
;
A
#
# COMPACT_ATOMS: atom_id res chain seq x y z
N MET A 1 -1.41 -0.98 -10.35
CA MET A 1 0.02 -1.36 -10.43
C MET A 1 0.21 -2.73 -11.00
N CYS A 2 1.37 -2.98 -11.62
CA CYS A 2 1.66 -4.23 -12.29
C CYS A 2 2.48 -5.19 -11.40
N GLY A 3 2.50 -6.48 -11.72
CA GLY A 3 3.35 -7.49 -11.09
C GLY A 3 4.31 -8.10 -12.10
N ILE A 4 5.58 -8.20 -11.75
CA ILE A 4 6.63 -8.87 -12.54
C ILE A 4 7.08 -10.12 -11.83
N VAL A 5 7.26 -11.22 -12.58
CA VAL A 5 7.98 -12.42 -12.16
C VAL A 5 8.91 -12.86 -13.29
N GLY A 6 10.15 -13.18 -12.95
CA GLY A 6 11.15 -13.71 -13.88
C GLY A 6 11.92 -14.88 -13.27
N ALA A 7 12.48 -15.74 -14.11
CA ALA A 7 13.25 -16.88 -13.65
C ALA A 7 14.33 -17.29 -14.67
N VAL A 8 15.48 -17.73 -14.15
CA VAL A 8 16.55 -18.38 -14.91
C VAL A 8 16.93 -19.66 -14.18
N ALA A 9 16.53 -20.81 -14.71
CA ALA A 9 16.67 -22.12 -14.09
C ALA A 9 17.03 -23.21 -15.09
N GLN A 10 17.31 -24.43 -14.61
CA GLN A 10 17.45 -25.62 -15.48
C GLN A 10 16.10 -26.33 -15.66
N ARG A 11 15.22 -26.24 -14.65
CA ARG A 11 13.88 -26.82 -14.67
C ARG A 11 12.90 -25.90 -15.42
N ASP A 12 11.75 -26.44 -15.78
CA ASP A 12 10.65 -25.66 -16.30
C ASP A 12 10.16 -24.62 -15.28
N VAL A 13 10.02 -23.37 -15.74
CA VAL A 13 9.65 -22.24 -14.85
C VAL A 13 8.23 -21.76 -15.06
N ALA A 14 7.47 -22.30 -16.02
CA ALA A 14 6.15 -21.80 -16.37
C ALA A 14 5.18 -21.77 -15.16
N GLU A 15 5.11 -22.84 -14.38
CA GLU A 15 4.26 -22.90 -13.19
C GLU A 15 4.72 -21.91 -12.10
N ILE A 16 6.03 -21.75 -11.90
CA ILE A 16 6.59 -20.81 -10.94
C ILE A 16 6.19 -19.38 -11.30
N LEU A 17 6.30 -19.03 -12.57
CA LEU A 17 5.95 -17.70 -13.08
C LEU A 17 4.46 -17.41 -12.87
N VAL A 18 3.57 -18.36 -13.21
CA VAL A 18 2.12 -18.19 -13.02
C VAL A 18 1.74 -18.12 -11.55
N GLU A 19 2.31 -18.98 -10.69
CA GLU A 19 2.06 -18.93 -9.26
C GLU A 19 2.54 -17.62 -8.65
N GLY A 20 3.71 -17.14 -9.05
CA GLY A 20 4.20 -15.82 -8.65
C GLY A 20 3.26 -14.69 -9.09
N LEU A 21 2.69 -14.75 -10.30
CA LEU A 21 1.70 -13.78 -10.75
C LEU A 21 0.41 -13.85 -9.93
N ARG A 22 -0.08 -15.04 -9.55
CA ARG A 22 -1.27 -15.18 -8.68
C ARG A 22 -1.06 -14.46 -7.35
N ARG A 23 0.15 -14.54 -6.80
CA ARG A 23 0.52 -13.85 -5.55
C ARG A 23 0.68 -12.34 -5.71
N LEU A 24 0.82 -11.84 -6.96
CA LEU A 24 0.90 -10.42 -7.29
C LEU A 24 -0.39 -9.85 -7.89
N GLU A 25 -1.42 -10.67 -8.11
CA GLU A 25 -2.66 -10.25 -8.78
C GLU A 25 -3.35 -9.06 -8.09
N TYR A 26 -3.21 -8.94 -6.77
CA TYR A 26 -3.70 -7.76 -6.03
C TYR A 26 -3.08 -6.43 -6.47
N ARG A 27 -1.96 -6.47 -7.22
CA ARG A 27 -1.30 -5.29 -7.79
C ARG A 27 -1.85 -4.90 -9.17
N GLY A 28 -2.35 -5.84 -9.96
CA GLY A 28 -2.90 -5.57 -11.29
C GLY A 28 -3.57 -6.81 -11.87
N TYR A 29 -4.70 -6.61 -12.53
CA TYR A 29 -5.58 -7.69 -12.99
C TYR A 29 -6.33 -7.37 -14.29
N ASP A 30 -5.87 -6.37 -15.05
CA ASP A 30 -6.48 -6.00 -16.34
C ASP A 30 -6.09 -6.97 -17.46
N SER A 31 -4.87 -7.45 -17.42
CA SER A 31 -4.38 -8.49 -18.31
C SER A 31 -3.16 -9.18 -17.71
N ALA A 32 -2.88 -10.40 -18.16
CA ALA A 32 -1.73 -11.18 -17.73
C ALA A 32 -1.05 -11.86 -18.93
N GLY A 33 0.26 -12.12 -18.81
CA GLY A 33 0.97 -12.86 -19.82
C GLY A 33 2.31 -13.41 -19.37
N VAL A 34 2.80 -14.38 -20.12
CA VAL A 34 4.04 -15.11 -19.87
C VAL A 34 4.79 -15.32 -21.17
N ALA A 35 6.11 -15.30 -21.09
CA ALA A 35 6.99 -15.72 -22.17
C ALA A 35 8.09 -16.61 -21.59
N VAL A 36 8.30 -17.78 -22.16
CA VAL A 36 9.32 -18.75 -21.75
C VAL A 36 10.06 -19.31 -22.96
N PHE A 37 11.30 -19.72 -22.76
CA PHE A 37 12.09 -20.41 -23.77
C PHE A 37 13.23 -21.21 -23.10
N SER A 38 13.92 -22.03 -23.90
CA SER A 38 15.16 -22.72 -23.55
C SER A 38 15.99 -22.97 -24.82
N ALA A 39 17.21 -23.44 -24.64
CA ALA A 39 18.06 -23.82 -25.79
C ALA A 39 17.40 -24.86 -26.75
N SER A 40 16.48 -25.67 -26.21
CA SER A 40 15.75 -26.71 -26.98
C SER A 40 14.34 -26.31 -27.40
N GLN A 41 13.81 -25.20 -26.90
CA GLN A 41 12.45 -24.74 -27.15
C GLN A 41 12.46 -23.26 -27.58
N PRO A 42 11.84 -22.91 -28.73
CA PRO A 42 11.77 -21.52 -29.16
C PRO A 42 10.96 -20.68 -28.16
N LEU A 43 11.01 -19.38 -28.32
CA LEU A 43 10.20 -18.45 -27.52
C LEU A 43 8.71 -18.77 -27.67
N GLN A 44 8.06 -19.02 -26.57
CA GLN A 44 6.62 -19.25 -26.43
C GLN A 44 6.03 -18.13 -25.59
N ARG A 45 5.02 -17.43 -26.10
CA ARG A 45 4.37 -16.31 -25.44
C ARG A 45 2.86 -16.49 -25.44
N VAL A 46 2.25 -16.36 -24.26
CA VAL A 46 0.79 -16.38 -24.06
C VAL A 46 0.37 -15.13 -23.30
N ARG A 47 -0.66 -14.44 -23.76
CA ARG A 47 -1.24 -13.23 -23.15
C ARG A 47 -2.76 -13.35 -23.11
N ARG A 48 -3.39 -12.87 -22.03
CA ARG A 48 -4.86 -12.86 -21.89
C ARG A 48 -5.32 -11.56 -21.23
N LEU A 49 -6.47 -11.11 -21.65
CA LEU A 49 -7.25 -10.07 -20.99
C LEU A 49 -7.83 -10.64 -19.70
N GLY A 50 -7.85 -9.85 -18.62
CA GLY A 50 -8.41 -10.22 -17.31
C GLY A 50 -7.38 -10.81 -16.34
N LYS A 51 -7.89 -11.51 -15.33
CA LYS A 51 -7.12 -12.04 -14.18
C LYS A 51 -6.16 -13.16 -14.59
N VAL A 52 -5.19 -13.45 -13.70
CA VAL A 52 -4.20 -14.54 -13.91
C VAL A 52 -4.87 -15.90 -14.13
N ALA A 53 -6.09 -16.09 -13.63
CA ALA A 53 -6.88 -17.30 -13.89
C ALA A 53 -7.15 -17.54 -15.40
N GLU A 54 -7.36 -16.47 -16.18
CA GLU A 54 -7.57 -16.57 -17.64
C GLU A 54 -6.27 -16.98 -18.35
N LEU A 55 -5.12 -16.46 -17.90
CA LEU A 55 -3.82 -16.91 -18.38
C LEU A 55 -3.57 -18.38 -18.04
N ALA A 56 -3.83 -18.79 -16.79
CA ALA A 56 -3.65 -20.17 -16.34
C ALA A 56 -4.49 -21.15 -17.16
N LYS A 57 -5.77 -20.81 -17.40
CA LYS A 57 -6.64 -21.61 -18.27
C LYS A 57 -6.11 -21.73 -19.70
N ALA A 58 -5.59 -20.65 -20.27
CA ALA A 58 -5.01 -20.69 -21.60
C ALA A 58 -3.75 -21.58 -21.66
N LEU A 59 -2.98 -21.66 -20.58
CA LEU A 59 -1.79 -22.51 -20.48
C LEU A 59 -2.14 -24.01 -20.30
N GLU A 60 -3.34 -24.34 -19.81
CA GLU A 60 -3.85 -25.72 -19.84
C GLU A 60 -4.11 -26.19 -21.28
N GLU A 61 -4.56 -25.28 -22.15
CA GLU A 61 -4.82 -25.57 -23.58
C GLU A 61 -3.54 -25.48 -24.43
N GLN A 62 -2.65 -24.56 -24.10
CA GLN A 62 -1.39 -24.31 -24.82
C GLN A 62 -0.23 -24.30 -23.80
N SER A 63 0.26 -25.49 -23.44
CA SER A 63 1.41 -25.64 -22.55
C SER A 63 2.64 -24.92 -23.11
N VAL A 64 3.33 -24.19 -22.24
CA VAL A 64 4.61 -23.53 -22.54
C VAL A 64 5.69 -24.08 -21.63
N HIS A 65 6.89 -24.31 -22.15
CA HIS A 65 7.98 -24.94 -21.44
C HIS A 65 9.31 -24.21 -21.68
N GLY A 66 10.08 -24.00 -20.64
CA GLY A 66 11.40 -23.41 -20.72
C GLY A 66 12.02 -23.16 -19.35
N GLY A 67 13.34 -23.05 -19.31
CA GLY A 67 14.10 -22.77 -18.08
C GLY A 67 14.33 -21.28 -17.85
N THR A 68 14.07 -20.44 -18.85
CA THR A 68 14.17 -18.97 -18.74
C THR A 68 12.88 -18.34 -19.19
N GLY A 69 12.35 -17.45 -18.37
CA GLY A 69 11.07 -16.82 -18.67
C GLY A 69 10.76 -15.60 -17.83
N ILE A 70 9.82 -14.80 -18.32
CA ILE A 70 9.28 -13.61 -17.67
C ILE A 70 7.77 -13.59 -17.79
N ALA A 71 7.10 -13.09 -16.77
CA ALA A 71 5.66 -13.00 -16.69
C ALA A 71 5.23 -11.69 -16.05
N HIS A 72 4.02 -11.26 -16.37
CA HIS A 72 3.52 -9.96 -15.95
C HIS A 72 2.01 -9.98 -15.74
N THR A 73 1.55 -9.28 -14.70
CA THR A 73 0.14 -8.88 -14.54
C THR A 73 0.06 -7.36 -14.65
N ARG A 74 -0.85 -6.88 -15.49
CA ARG A 74 -0.91 -5.49 -15.89
C ARG A 74 -2.04 -4.74 -15.19
N TRP A 75 -1.69 -3.52 -14.77
CA TRP A 75 -2.61 -2.43 -14.51
C TRP A 75 -2.41 -1.38 -15.62
N ALA A 76 -3.42 -1.14 -16.43
CA ALA A 76 -3.29 -0.29 -17.61
C ALA A 76 -3.06 1.18 -17.22
N THR A 77 -1.95 1.75 -17.69
CA THR A 77 -1.61 3.18 -17.62
C THR A 77 -1.66 3.80 -19.02
N HIS A 78 -1.07 3.13 -20.02
CA HIS A 78 -1.04 3.54 -21.41
C HIS A 78 -1.61 2.43 -22.31
N GLY A 79 -2.58 2.77 -23.14
CA GLY A 79 -3.33 1.82 -23.97
C GLY A 79 -4.38 1.05 -23.17
N GLU A 80 -5.55 0.84 -23.76
CA GLU A 80 -6.68 0.12 -23.16
C GLU A 80 -6.31 -1.32 -22.76
N PRO A 81 -7.01 -1.92 -21.74
CA PRO A 81 -6.89 -3.33 -21.45
C PRO A 81 -7.24 -4.18 -22.66
N SER A 82 -6.25 -4.88 -23.22
CA SER A 82 -6.40 -5.78 -24.38
C SER A 82 -5.24 -6.77 -24.43
N GLU A 83 -5.39 -7.90 -25.14
CA GLU A 83 -4.28 -8.84 -25.35
C GLU A 83 -3.12 -8.20 -26.13
N ARG A 84 -3.41 -7.26 -27.03
CA ARG A 84 -2.42 -6.51 -27.80
C ARG A 84 -1.50 -5.70 -26.87
N ASN A 85 -2.07 -5.07 -25.86
CA ASN A 85 -1.39 -4.20 -24.90
C ASN A 85 -0.89 -4.96 -23.65
N ALA A 86 -1.18 -6.27 -23.52
CA ALA A 86 -0.67 -7.11 -22.44
C ALA A 86 0.81 -7.42 -22.65
N HIS A 87 1.57 -7.44 -21.54
CA HIS A 87 2.97 -7.88 -21.53
C HIS A 87 3.08 -9.42 -21.56
N PRO A 88 4.23 -9.99 -21.96
CA PRO A 88 5.46 -9.37 -22.44
C PRO A 88 5.37 -8.80 -23.86
N HIS A 89 6.12 -7.70 -24.13
CA HIS A 89 6.33 -7.16 -25.47
C HIS A 89 7.58 -7.74 -26.11
N VAL A 90 7.59 -7.80 -27.45
CA VAL A 90 8.67 -8.44 -28.21
C VAL A 90 9.14 -7.53 -29.33
N SER A 91 10.44 -7.36 -29.47
CA SER A 91 11.13 -6.78 -30.63
C SER A 91 12.11 -7.81 -31.19
N GLU A 92 11.70 -8.54 -32.23
CA GLU A 92 12.40 -9.70 -32.78
C GLU A 92 12.74 -10.76 -31.70
N HIS A 93 13.97 -10.76 -31.19
CA HIS A 93 14.45 -11.70 -30.19
C HIS A 93 14.50 -11.10 -28.76
N ILE A 94 14.25 -9.81 -28.60
CA ILE A 94 14.20 -9.13 -27.30
C ILE A 94 12.79 -9.18 -26.74
N VAL A 95 12.65 -9.63 -25.50
CA VAL A 95 11.38 -9.77 -24.80
C VAL A 95 11.43 -8.97 -23.48
N VAL A 96 10.41 -8.15 -23.23
CA VAL A 96 10.41 -7.18 -22.13
C VAL A 96 9.11 -7.23 -21.35
N VAL A 97 9.21 -7.15 -20.03
CA VAL A 97 8.15 -6.75 -19.11
C VAL A 97 8.58 -5.52 -18.34
N HIS A 98 7.62 -4.67 -17.97
CA HIS A 98 7.88 -3.38 -17.35
C HIS A 98 6.76 -2.99 -16.40
N ASN A 99 7.15 -2.50 -15.23
CA ASN A 99 6.32 -1.78 -14.27
C ASN A 99 6.79 -0.34 -14.24
N GLY A 100 5.89 0.61 -14.40
CA GLY A 100 6.23 2.03 -14.38
C GLY A 100 5.60 2.82 -15.50
N ILE A 101 6.13 4.01 -15.76
CA ILE A 101 5.76 4.89 -16.87
C ILE A 101 7.03 5.48 -17.47
N ILE A 102 7.19 5.34 -18.78
CA ILE A 102 8.24 6.00 -19.54
C ILE A 102 7.70 7.33 -20.08
N GLU A 103 8.01 8.41 -19.41
CA GLU A 103 7.46 9.74 -19.69
C GLU A 103 7.81 10.26 -21.10
N ASN A 104 9.00 9.93 -21.59
CA ASN A 104 9.44 10.32 -22.95
C ASN A 104 9.15 9.27 -24.03
N HIS A 105 8.18 8.36 -23.80
CA HIS A 105 7.88 7.28 -24.71
C HIS A 105 7.44 7.73 -26.11
N GLU A 106 6.72 8.85 -26.23
CA GLU A 106 6.30 9.36 -27.54
C GLU A 106 7.49 9.86 -28.40
N GLU A 107 8.45 10.54 -27.76
CA GLU A 107 9.68 10.98 -28.41
C GLU A 107 10.48 9.78 -28.90
N LEU A 108 10.72 8.80 -28.03
CA LEU A 108 11.45 7.58 -28.38
C LEU A 108 10.71 6.74 -29.42
N ARG A 109 9.39 6.67 -29.37
CA ARG A 109 8.55 5.98 -30.36
C ARG A 109 8.75 6.60 -31.73
N SER A 110 8.68 7.94 -31.82
CA SER A 110 8.88 8.65 -33.09
C SER A 110 10.27 8.43 -33.68
N GLN A 111 11.31 8.44 -32.85
CA GLN A 111 12.69 8.15 -33.26
C GLN A 111 12.83 6.72 -33.80
N LEU A 112 12.32 5.73 -33.07
CA LEU A 112 12.39 4.32 -33.45
C LEU A 112 11.59 4.02 -34.72
N GLN A 113 10.43 4.66 -34.89
CA GLN A 113 9.66 4.57 -36.16
C GLN A 113 10.45 5.15 -37.33
N GLY A 114 11.18 6.25 -37.13
CA GLY A 114 12.10 6.82 -38.13
C GLY A 114 13.25 5.90 -38.49
N MET A 115 13.61 4.95 -37.60
CA MET A 115 14.61 3.89 -37.83
C MET A 115 14.01 2.59 -38.42
N GLY A 116 12.70 2.59 -38.68
CA GLY A 116 11.99 1.45 -39.31
C GLY A 116 11.41 0.44 -38.35
N TYR A 117 11.31 0.75 -37.03
CA TYR A 117 10.61 -0.12 -36.09
C TYR A 117 9.09 0.04 -36.20
N GLU A 118 8.37 -1.07 -36.24
CA GLU A 118 6.91 -1.11 -36.26
C GLU A 118 6.37 -1.43 -34.86
N PHE A 119 5.45 -0.60 -34.37
CA PHE A 119 4.83 -0.77 -33.06
C PHE A 119 3.52 -1.53 -33.17
N SER A 120 3.40 -2.59 -32.40
CA SER A 120 2.23 -3.47 -32.35
C SER A 120 1.25 -3.12 -31.22
N SER A 121 1.66 -2.32 -30.25
CA SER A 121 0.86 -1.92 -29.09
C SER A 121 0.84 -0.40 -28.90
N ASP A 122 -0.06 0.03 -28.00
CA ASP A 122 -0.18 1.44 -27.60
C ASP A 122 0.58 1.74 -26.29
N THR A 123 1.34 0.74 -25.76
CA THR A 123 2.03 0.85 -24.49
C THR A 123 3.35 1.63 -24.62
N ASP A 124 3.74 2.28 -23.54
CA ASP A 124 5.07 2.87 -23.37
C ASP A 124 6.17 1.79 -23.28
N THR A 125 5.84 0.59 -22.83
CA THR A 125 6.78 -0.54 -22.66
C THR A 125 7.39 -1.05 -23.97
N GLU A 126 6.65 -1.04 -25.08
CA GLU A 126 7.17 -1.53 -26.36
C GLU A 126 8.36 -0.68 -26.85
N VAL A 127 8.43 0.59 -26.43
CA VAL A 127 9.58 1.46 -26.67
C VAL A 127 10.86 0.86 -26.09
N ILE A 128 10.80 0.30 -24.86
CA ILE A 128 11.96 -0.34 -24.23
C ILE A 128 12.43 -1.54 -25.06
N ALA A 129 11.50 -2.38 -25.54
CA ALA A 129 11.85 -3.57 -26.34
C ALA A 129 12.59 -3.18 -27.62
N HIS A 130 12.08 -2.19 -28.34
CA HIS A 130 12.70 -1.71 -29.57
C HIS A 130 14.03 -0.99 -29.32
N LEU A 131 14.13 -0.21 -28.25
CA LEU A 131 15.35 0.52 -27.91
C LEU A 131 16.47 -0.43 -27.51
N VAL A 132 16.20 -1.43 -26.64
CA VAL A 132 17.17 -2.46 -26.28
C VAL A 132 17.62 -3.26 -27.53
N HIS A 133 16.68 -3.63 -28.40
CA HIS A 133 17.00 -4.29 -29.66
C HIS A 133 17.90 -3.41 -30.56
N HIS A 134 17.63 -2.10 -30.63
CA HIS A 134 18.43 -1.16 -31.40
C HIS A 134 19.86 -1.08 -30.85
N GLU A 135 20.01 -0.85 -29.56
CA GLU A 135 21.31 -0.71 -28.89
C GLU A 135 22.14 -1.99 -28.96
N LEU A 136 21.49 -3.16 -28.89
CA LEU A 136 22.16 -4.47 -28.97
C LEU A 136 22.84 -4.72 -30.31
N LYS A 137 22.47 -4.03 -31.39
CA LYS A 137 23.17 -4.14 -32.69
C LYS A 137 24.62 -3.64 -32.63
N SER A 138 24.92 -2.73 -31.70
CA SER A 138 26.24 -2.13 -31.52
C SER A 138 26.91 -2.51 -30.19
N ALA A 139 26.12 -2.94 -29.20
CA ALA A 139 26.62 -3.30 -27.88
C ALA A 139 27.17 -4.74 -27.85
N PRO A 140 28.22 -5.01 -27.02
CA PRO A 140 28.84 -6.34 -26.93
C PRO A 140 27.99 -7.37 -26.19
N SER A 141 26.95 -6.95 -25.44
CA SER A 141 26.09 -7.83 -24.64
C SER A 141 24.74 -7.19 -24.36
N LEU A 142 23.74 -8.00 -23.95
CA LEU A 142 22.44 -7.51 -23.50
C LEU A 142 22.57 -6.54 -22.32
N LEU A 143 23.48 -6.84 -21.36
CA LEU A 143 23.79 -5.94 -20.25
C LEU A 143 24.26 -4.56 -20.73
N ALA A 144 25.24 -4.54 -21.66
CA ALA A 144 25.75 -3.28 -22.20
C ALA A 144 24.67 -2.50 -22.98
N ALA A 145 23.84 -3.19 -23.75
CA ALA A 145 22.70 -2.57 -24.44
C ALA A 145 21.71 -1.97 -23.43
N MET A 146 21.41 -2.68 -22.34
CA MET A 146 20.53 -2.18 -21.29
C MET A 146 21.09 -0.96 -20.57
N GLN A 147 22.41 -0.95 -20.24
CA GLN A 147 23.07 0.21 -19.63
C GLN A 147 23.05 1.47 -20.51
N VAL A 148 23.03 1.32 -21.84
CA VAL A 148 22.86 2.42 -22.78
C VAL A 148 21.39 2.86 -22.85
N THR A 149 20.49 1.88 -22.86
CA THR A 149 19.03 2.10 -22.94
C THR A 149 18.54 2.92 -21.74
N VAL A 150 18.89 2.55 -20.50
CA VAL A 150 18.40 3.23 -19.28
C VAL A 150 18.79 4.70 -19.21
N LYS A 151 19.88 5.11 -19.85
CA LYS A 151 20.31 6.52 -19.93
C LYS A 151 19.43 7.38 -20.84
N GLN A 152 18.62 6.74 -21.69
CA GLN A 152 17.70 7.41 -22.62
C GLN A 152 16.26 7.44 -22.09
N LEU A 153 15.94 6.59 -21.10
CA LEU A 153 14.61 6.54 -20.49
C LEU A 153 14.44 7.66 -19.46
N ARG A 154 13.27 8.28 -19.45
CA ARG A 154 12.84 9.20 -18.39
C ARG A 154 11.58 8.67 -17.74
N GLY A 155 11.47 8.80 -16.42
CA GLY A 155 10.34 8.31 -15.63
C GLY A 155 10.70 7.10 -14.77
N ALA A 156 9.67 6.45 -14.20
CA ALA A 156 9.84 5.34 -13.29
C ALA A 156 9.72 4.00 -14.03
N TYR A 157 10.66 3.08 -13.77
CA TYR A 157 10.62 1.73 -14.33
C TYR A 157 11.22 0.67 -13.42
N GLY A 158 10.59 -0.51 -13.42
CA GLY A 158 11.21 -1.78 -13.06
C GLY A 158 11.04 -2.70 -14.26
N THR A 159 12.11 -3.06 -14.94
CA THR A 159 12.02 -3.82 -16.19
C THR A 159 12.88 -5.08 -16.15
N VAL A 160 12.39 -6.14 -16.79
CA VAL A 160 13.11 -7.39 -17.02
C VAL A 160 13.15 -7.67 -18.51
N VAL A 161 14.35 -7.89 -19.01
CA VAL A 161 14.65 -8.09 -20.42
C VAL A 161 15.34 -9.43 -20.62
N MET A 162 14.91 -10.19 -21.61
CA MET A 162 15.59 -11.41 -22.04
C MET A 162 15.81 -11.39 -23.57
N ASP A 163 16.87 -12.04 -23.99
CA ASP A 163 17.17 -12.33 -25.41
C ASP A 163 16.86 -13.80 -25.68
N SER A 164 15.89 -14.10 -26.51
CA SER A 164 15.48 -15.48 -26.82
C SER A 164 16.53 -16.33 -27.53
N ARG A 165 17.70 -15.78 -27.82
CA ARG A 165 18.87 -16.48 -28.35
C ARG A 165 19.84 -16.98 -27.26
N ASP A 166 19.67 -16.49 -26.00
CA ASP A 166 20.54 -16.87 -24.86
C ASP A 166 19.67 -17.16 -23.63
N ASP A 167 19.43 -18.43 -23.33
CA ASP A 167 18.63 -18.90 -22.21
C ASP A 167 19.38 -18.92 -20.87
N SER A 168 20.62 -18.46 -20.86
CA SER A 168 21.47 -18.51 -19.66
C SER A 168 21.28 -17.32 -18.69
N ARG A 169 20.61 -16.26 -19.16
CA ARG A 169 20.51 -15.00 -18.40
C ARG A 169 19.28 -14.16 -18.73
N VAL A 170 18.99 -13.27 -17.81
CA VAL A 170 18.11 -12.10 -18.01
C VAL A 170 18.82 -10.85 -17.51
N VAL A 171 18.44 -9.68 -18.01
CA VAL A 171 18.93 -8.39 -17.54
C VAL A 171 17.77 -7.62 -16.96
N VAL A 172 18.00 -7.00 -15.80
CA VAL A 172 16.99 -6.21 -15.09
C VAL A 172 17.52 -4.81 -14.85
N ALA A 173 16.61 -3.84 -14.80
CA ALA A 173 16.95 -2.48 -14.42
C ALA A 173 15.81 -1.86 -13.60
N ARG A 174 16.20 -0.99 -12.66
CA ARG A 174 15.28 -0.34 -11.75
C ARG A 174 15.54 1.16 -11.67
N SER A 175 14.47 1.95 -11.76
CA SER A 175 14.39 3.34 -11.34
C SER A 175 12.96 3.62 -10.90
N GLY A 176 12.73 4.05 -9.65
CA GLY A 176 11.41 4.32 -9.10
C GLY A 176 10.57 3.07 -8.76
N SER A 177 10.38 2.13 -9.68
CA SER A 177 9.60 0.91 -9.43
C SER A 177 10.44 -0.21 -8.79
N PRO A 178 9.94 -0.92 -7.74
CA PRO A 178 10.72 -1.92 -7.03
C PRO A 178 10.98 -3.18 -7.86
N LEU A 179 12.20 -3.73 -7.71
CA LEU A 179 12.59 -5.06 -8.16
C LEU A 179 13.46 -5.75 -7.11
N VAL A 180 13.25 -7.05 -6.96
CA VAL A 180 13.99 -7.92 -6.05
C VAL A 180 14.47 -9.17 -6.78
N ILE A 181 15.67 -9.63 -6.46
CA ILE A 181 16.24 -10.86 -6.99
C ILE A 181 16.18 -11.92 -5.89
N GLY A 182 15.51 -13.04 -6.16
CA GLY A 182 15.45 -14.21 -5.30
C GLY A 182 16.59 -15.19 -5.64
N ARG A 183 17.40 -15.53 -4.62
CA ARG A 183 18.52 -16.46 -4.78
C ARG A 183 18.08 -17.90 -4.52
N GLY A 184 18.17 -18.75 -5.54
CA GLY A 184 17.93 -20.19 -5.42
C GLY A 184 19.22 -21.01 -5.44
N ILE A 185 19.09 -22.33 -5.54
CA ILE A 185 20.21 -23.28 -5.66
C ILE A 185 20.33 -23.69 -7.14
N GLY A 186 21.27 -23.08 -7.86
CA GLY A 186 21.44 -23.29 -9.30
C GLY A 186 20.32 -22.67 -10.15
N GLU A 187 19.61 -21.75 -9.59
CA GLU A 187 18.54 -20.97 -10.24
C GLU A 187 18.39 -19.62 -9.52
N ASN A 188 17.95 -18.60 -10.23
CA ASN A 188 17.66 -17.29 -9.68
C ASN A 188 16.34 -16.78 -10.25
N PHE A 189 15.69 -15.94 -9.44
CA PHE A 189 14.36 -15.42 -9.71
C PHE A 189 14.35 -13.90 -9.62
N ILE A 190 13.40 -13.28 -10.26
CA ILE A 190 13.18 -11.83 -10.22
C ILE A 190 11.70 -11.59 -9.91
N ALA A 191 11.38 -10.61 -9.07
CA ALA A 191 10.01 -10.16 -8.91
C ALA A 191 9.93 -8.67 -8.56
N SER A 192 8.77 -8.09 -8.77
CA SER A 192 8.45 -6.75 -8.27
C SER A 192 8.12 -6.73 -6.77
N ASP A 193 7.91 -7.92 -6.16
CA ASP A 193 7.69 -8.10 -4.72
C ASP A 193 8.12 -9.50 -4.29
N GLN A 194 8.80 -9.60 -3.15
CA GLN A 194 9.27 -10.87 -2.58
C GLN A 194 8.15 -11.91 -2.35
N MET A 195 6.91 -11.46 -2.13
CA MET A 195 5.75 -12.33 -1.94
C MET A 195 5.56 -13.33 -3.09
N ALA A 196 5.87 -12.93 -4.32
CA ALA A 196 5.78 -13.79 -5.49
C ALA A 196 6.73 -15.01 -5.41
N LEU A 197 7.86 -14.85 -4.74
CA LEU A 197 8.98 -15.80 -4.75
C LEU A 197 9.10 -16.62 -3.46
N LEU A 198 8.32 -16.32 -2.42
CA LEU A 198 8.36 -17.06 -1.15
C LEU A 198 8.20 -18.59 -1.30
N PRO A 199 7.44 -19.12 -2.29
CA PRO A 199 7.36 -20.56 -2.53
C PRO A 199 8.67 -21.19 -2.99
N VAL A 200 9.58 -20.43 -3.56
CA VAL A 200 10.81 -20.94 -4.19
C VAL A 200 12.08 -20.50 -3.48
N THR A 201 12.07 -19.37 -2.79
CA THR A 201 13.22 -18.89 -2.00
C THR A 201 12.81 -17.91 -0.91
N ARG A 202 13.68 -17.83 0.14
CA ARG A 202 13.57 -16.80 1.19
C ARG A 202 14.76 -15.84 1.19
N ARG A 203 15.71 -16.01 0.28
CA ARG A 203 16.93 -15.23 0.17
C ARG A 203 16.79 -14.19 -0.94
N PHE A 204 16.88 -12.92 -0.59
CA PHE A 204 16.58 -11.81 -1.49
C PHE A 204 17.67 -10.75 -1.53
N ILE A 205 17.94 -10.24 -2.74
CA ILE A 205 18.73 -9.04 -2.97
C ILE A 205 17.77 -7.97 -3.48
N PHE A 206 17.61 -6.89 -2.73
CA PHE A 206 16.81 -5.73 -3.14
C PHE A 206 17.67 -4.79 -3.98
N LEU A 207 17.26 -4.54 -5.21
CA LEU A 207 17.94 -3.56 -6.06
C LEU A 207 17.72 -2.14 -5.52
N GLU A 208 18.74 -1.31 -5.65
CA GLU A 208 18.68 0.11 -5.32
C GLU A 208 18.36 0.97 -6.54
N GLU A 209 18.15 2.27 -6.32
CA GLU A 209 17.79 3.22 -7.37
C GLU A 209 18.88 3.29 -8.43
N GLY A 210 18.51 3.11 -9.70
CA GLY A 210 19.42 3.13 -10.85
C GLY A 210 20.21 1.85 -11.08
N ASP A 211 20.01 0.79 -10.28
CA ASP A 211 20.69 -0.48 -10.48
C ASP A 211 20.29 -1.14 -11.80
N VAL A 212 21.30 -1.65 -12.51
CA VAL A 212 21.18 -2.57 -13.64
C VAL A 212 21.86 -3.88 -13.28
N ALA A 213 21.18 -5.01 -13.41
CA ALA A 213 21.78 -6.30 -13.04
C ALA A 213 21.64 -7.36 -14.14
N GLU A 214 22.70 -8.14 -14.32
CA GLU A 214 22.66 -9.39 -15.07
C GLU A 214 22.45 -10.55 -14.11
N VAL A 215 21.41 -11.33 -14.35
CA VAL A 215 21.02 -12.48 -13.52
C VAL A 215 21.15 -13.75 -14.36
N THR A 216 22.04 -14.64 -13.93
CA THR A 216 22.24 -15.96 -14.52
C THR A 216 21.70 -17.04 -13.57
N ARG A 217 21.79 -18.31 -13.95
CA ARG A 217 21.41 -19.44 -13.08
C ARG A 217 22.25 -19.51 -11.78
N ARG A 218 23.47 -18.99 -11.77
CA ARG A 218 24.40 -19.09 -10.64
C ARG A 218 24.78 -17.75 -10.04
N ASP A 219 24.96 -16.74 -10.87
CA ASP A 219 25.56 -15.48 -10.50
C ASP A 219 24.59 -14.31 -10.70
N VAL A 220 24.77 -13.27 -9.91
CA VAL A 220 24.10 -11.98 -10.03
C VAL A 220 25.18 -10.91 -10.03
N HIS A 221 25.25 -10.15 -11.10
CA HIS A 221 26.18 -9.03 -11.25
C HIS A 221 25.38 -7.73 -11.31
N ILE A 222 25.60 -6.84 -10.35
CA ILE A 222 24.86 -5.58 -10.21
C ILE A 222 25.78 -4.41 -10.50
N PHE A 223 25.26 -3.41 -11.19
CA PHE A 223 25.96 -2.19 -11.58
C PHE A 223 25.12 -0.99 -11.18
N ASP A 224 25.76 0.03 -10.63
CA ASP A 224 25.13 1.30 -10.27
C ASP A 224 24.85 2.19 -11.51
N THR A 225 24.32 3.40 -11.28
CA THR A 225 24.02 4.40 -12.32
C THR A 225 25.23 4.82 -13.14
N ASP A 226 26.44 4.74 -12.55
CA ASP A 226 27.69 5.09 -13.23
C ASP A 226 28.28 3.90 -14.00
N GLY A 227 27.70 2.70 -13.84
CA GLY A 227 28.14 1.46 -14.46
C GLY A 227 29.26 0.75 -13.66
N ASN A 228 29.50 1.12 -12.40
CA ASN A 228 30.44 0.44 -11.54
C ASN A 228 29.79 -0.83 -10.97
N ALA A 229 30.55 -1.92 -10.89
CA ALA A 229 30.10 -3.13 -10.23
C ALA A 229 29.93 -2.89 -8.73
N VAL A 230 28.74 -3.22 -8.21
CA VAL A 230 28.39 -3.05 -6.79
C VAL A 230 27.86 -4.34 -6.19
N VAL A 231 27.96 -4.45 -4.87
CA VAL A 231 27.41 -5.58 -4.11
C VAL A 231 26.25 -5.05 -3.27
N ARG A 232 25.09 -5.70 -3.37
CA ARG A 232 23.92 -5.44 -2.52
C ARG A 232 23.79 -6.54 -1.49
N GLU A 233 23.30 -6.20 -0.31
CA GLU A 233 23.11 -7.14 0.78
C GLU A 233 22.07 -8.21 0.42
N GLU A 234 22.37 -9.47 0.74
CA GLU A 234 21.42 -10.57 0.66
C GLU A 234 20.71 -10.72 2.00
N LEU A 235 19.38 -10.58 2.00
CA LEU A 235 18.53 -10.64 3.18
C LEU A 235 17.66 -11.91 3.18
N GLU A 236 17.47 -12.51 4.34
CA GLU A 236 16.50 -13.60 4.51
C GLU A 236 15.15 -13.03 4.94
N SER A 237 14.10 -13.38 4.20
CA SER A 237 12.74 -12.93 4.49
C SER A 237 12.18 -13.61 5.74
N GLU A 238 11.62 -12.83 6.64
CA GLU A 238 10.90 -13.31 7.82
C GLU A 238 9.44 -13.70 7.52
N LEU A 239 8.94 -13.42 6.31
CA LEU A 239 7.58 -13.74 5.91
C LEU A 239 7.39 -15.26 5.79
N SER A 240 6.26 -15.78 6.29
CA SER A 240 5.92 -17.18 6.14
C SER A 240 5.42 -17.51 4.73
N HIS A 241 5.59 -18.75 4.29
CA HIS A 241 5.08 -19.25 3.01
C HIS A 241 3.58 -19.01 2.83
N ASP A 242 2.80 -19.13 3.93
CA ASP A 242 1.33 -19.03 3.94
C ASP A 242 0.84 -17.58 4.16
N ALA A 243 1.74 -16.59 4.10
CA ALA A 243 1.40 -15.18 4.37
C ALA A 243 0.30 -14.61 3.44
N GLY A 244 0.09 -15.24 2.29
CA GLY A 244 -0.91 -14.85 1.29
C GLY A 244 -2.18 -15.70 1.27
N ASP A 245 -2.40 -16.66 2.22
CA ASP A 245 -3.56 -17.55 2.18
C ASP A 245 -4.79 -16.93 2.87
N LYS A 246 -5.98 -17.13 2.29
CA LYS A 246 -7.27 -16.67 2.88
C LYS A 246 -7.66 -17.46 4.13
N GLY A 247 -7.17 -18.69 4.28
CA GLY A 247 -7.61 -19.59 5.33
C GLY A 247 -9.11 -19.91 5.22
N GLU A 248 -9.82 -19.86 6.35
CA GLU A 248 -11.28 -20.12 6.43
C GLU A 248 -12.16 -18.94 5.96
N TYR A 249 -11.57 -17.78 5.69
CA TYR A 249 -12.31 -16.58 5.33
C TYR A 249 -12.68 -16.53 3.85
N ARG A 250 -13.89 -16.03 3.57
CA ARG A 250 -14.37 -15.86 2.20
C ARG A 250 -13.53 -14.83 1.40
N HIS A 251 -13.06 -13.74 2.07
CA HIS A 251 -12.32 -12.65 1.47
C HIS A 251 -11.09 -12.28 2.31
N TYR A 252 -10.05 -11.75 1.67
CA TYR A 252 -8.87 -11.25 2.37
C TYR A 252 -9.23 -10.11 3.32
N MET A 253 -10.04 -9.15 2.88
CA MET A 253 -10.47 -8.04 3.74
C MET A 253 -11.13 -8.53 5.02
N LEU A 254 -12.01 -9.53 4.96
CA LEU A 254 -12.63 -10.08 6.17
C LEU A 254 -11.60 -10.71 7.10
N LYS A 255 -10.69 -11.53 6.56
CA LYS A 255 -9.57 -12.10 7.31
C LYS A 255 -8.78 -10.99 8.01
N GLU A 256 -8.39 -9.97 7.28
CA GLU A 256 -7.58 -8.85 7.75
C GLU A 256 -8.29 -8.01 8.83
N ILE A 257 -9.61 -7.84 8.73
CA ILE A 257 -10.43 -7.23 9.79
C ILE A 257 -10.37 -8.08 11.08
N TYR A 258 -10.52 -9.40 10.98
CA TYR A 258 -10.48 -10.30 12.15
C TYR A 258 -9.07 -10.54 12.68
N GLU A 259 -8.03 -10.31 11.89
CA GLU A 259 -6.63 -10.39 12.34
C GLU A 259 -6.17 -9.19 13.16
N GLN A 260 -6.91 -8.08 13.21
CA GLN A 260 -6.49 -6.85 13.87
C GLN A 260 -6.06 -7.03 15.33
N PRO A 261 -6.76 -7.82 16.19
CA PRO A 261 -6.29 -8.04 17.56
C PRO A 261 -4.88 -8.64 17.61
N LYS A 262 -4.58 -9.60 16.74
CA LYS A 262 -3.26 -10.23 16.63
C LYS A 262 -2.23 -9.26 16.03
N ALA A 263 -2.60 -8.54 14.98
CA ALA A 263 -1.74 -7.53 14.35
C ALA A 263 -1.31 -6.44 15.35
N ILE A 264 -2.24 -5.94 16.17
CA ILE A 264 -1.94 -5.00 17.24
C ILE A 264 -1.00 -5.63 18.28
N THR A 265 -1.27 -6.87 18.72
CA THR A 265 -0.37 -7.58 19.64
C THR A 265 1.05 -7.63 19.10
N ASN A 266 1.24 -8.02 17.83
CA ASN A 266 2.54 -8.06 17.16
C ASN A 266 3.19 -6.66 17.06
N THR A 267 2.36 -5.62 16.82
CA THR A 267 2.84 -4.23 16.78
C THR A 267 3.38 -3.77 18.13
N LEU A 268 2.77 -4.18 19.22
CA LEU A 268 3.13 -3.78 20.58
C LEU A 268 4.26 -4.63 21.18
N GLU A 269 4.47 -5.85 20.67
CA GLU A 269 5.40 -6.82 21.25
C GLU A 269 6.84 -6.29 21.30
N GLY A 270 7.43 -6.29 22.52
CA GLY A 270 8.80 -5.83 22.78
C GLY A 270 8.99 -4.31 22.70
N ARG A 271 7.89 -3.53 22.63
CA ARG A 271 7.92 -2.07 22.49
C ARG A 271 7.29 -1.31 23.65
N LEU A 272 6.60 -2.03 24.51
CA LEU A 272 6.04 -1.48 25.74
C LEU A 272 6.80 -2.05 26.94
N GLY A 273 7.24 -1.16 27.84
CA GLY A 273 7.63 -1.50 29.20
C GLY A 273 6.40 -1.71 30.09
N THR A 274 6.61 -1.68 31.40
CA THR A 274 5.51 -1.75 32.38
C THR A 274 4.67 -0.47 32.40
N ASP A 275 5.31 0.67 32.16
CA ASP A 275 4.77 2.01 32.35
C ASP A 275 5.25 3.04 31.32
N HIS A 276 6.01 2.63 30.31
CA HIS A 276 6.55 3.52 29.28
C HIS A 276 6.65 2.82 27.93
N VAL A 277 6.79 3.61 26.86
CA VAL A 277 7.09 3.14 25.50
C VAL A 277 8.61 3.07 25.32
N VAL A 278 9.11 1.98 24.75
CA VAL A 278 10.53 1.81 24.43
C VAL A 278 10.90 2.69 23.24
N VAL A 279 11.54 3.84 23.51
CA VAL A 279 11.89 4.86 22.49
C VAL A 279 12.77 4.27 21.38
N GLU A 280 13.67 3.35 21.71
CA GLU A 280 14.58 2.68 20.78
C GLU A 280 13.86 1.79 19.76
N SER A 281 12.57 1.52 19.96
CA SER A 281 11.71 0.81 18.97
C SER A 281 11.52 1.57 17.66
N PHE A 282 11.83 2.87 17.62
CA PHE A 282 11.80 3.72 16.43
C PHE A 282 13.14 3.75 15.68
N GLY A 283 14.17 3.11 16.20
CA GLY A 283 15.49 3.04 15.58
C GLY A 283 16.60 3.56 16.50
N ASN A 284 17.82 3.25 16.10
CA ASN A 284 18.99 3.69 16.84
C ASN A 284 19.13 5.21 16.77
N GLY A 285 19.31 5.86 17.92
CA GLY A 285 19.41 7.32 18.02
C GLY A 285 18.08 8.07 18.08
N ALA A 286 16.93 7.38 18.08
CA ALA A 286 15.60 8.00 18.13
C ALA A 286 15.47 8.98 19.32
N ARG A 287 15.94 8.61 20.53
CA ARG A 287 15.90 9.46 21.72
C ARG A 287 16.59 10.82 21.50
N ALA A 288 17.79 10.83 20.91
CA ALA A 288 18.55 12.06 20.67
C ALA A 288 17.89 13.00 19.64
N ILE A 289 17.06 12.42 18.75
CA ILE A 289 16.23 13.16 17.80
C ILE A 289 14.99 13.69 18.52
N PHE A 290 14.25 12.82 19.20
CA PHE A 290 12.97 13.17 19.87
C PHE A 290 13.13 14.22 20.96
N ASP A 291 14.25 14.24 21.69
CA ASP A 291 14.59 15.30 22.67
C ASP A 291 14.57 16.71 22.05
N LYS A 292 14.78 16.84 20.73
CA LYS A 292 14.90 18.12 20.03
C LYS A 292 13.69 18.48 19.19
N VAL A 293 12.76 17.53 18.95
CA VAL A 293 11.61 17.74 18.07
C VAL A 293 10.70 18.84 18.62
N GLU A 294 10.48 19.90 17.85
CA GLU A 294 9.54 20.99 18.14
C GLU A 294 8.33 20.99 17.20
N HIS A 295 8.46 20.32 16.07
CA HIS A 295 7.42 20.20 15.08
C HIS A 295 7.49 18.84 14.37
N VAL A 296 6.34 18.27 14.08
CA VAL A 296 6.21 17.03 13.29
C VAL A 296 5.47 17.33 11.99
N GLN A 297 6.07 16.99 10.86
CA GLN A 297 5.43 16.99 9.56
C GLN A 297 5.12 15.56 9.14
N ILE A 298 3.84 15.21 9.05
CA ILE A 298 3.41 13.89 8.56
C ILE A 298 3.06 14.00 7.09
N VAL A 299 3.55 13.07 6.26
CA VAL A 299 3.27 13.01 4.83
C VAL A 299 2.85 11.61 4.44
N ALA A 300 1.67 11.48 3.82
CA ALA A 300 1.10 10.20 3.43
C ALA A 300 0.03 10.33 2.35
N CYS A 301 -0.49 9.20 1.86
CA CYS A 301 -1.62 9.11 0.92
C CYS A 301 -2.78 8.29 1.50
N GLY A 302 -4.02 8.59 1.11
CA GLY A 302 -5.21 7.77 1.36
C GLY A 302 -5.42 7.42 2.83
N THR A 303 -5.63 6.15 3.11
CA THR A 303 -5.80 5.60 4.47
C THR A 303 -4.68 6.02 5.43
N SER A 304 -3.43 6.00 4.97
CA SER A 304 -2.29 6.44 5.79
C SER A 304 -2.33 7.94 6.09
N TYR A 305 -2.83 8.78 5.17
CA TYR A 305 -3.07 10.19 5.44
C TYR A 305 -4.12 10.37 6.56
N ASN A 306 -5.21 9.59 6.54
CA ASN A 306 -6.22 9.63 7.59
C ASN A 306 -5.65 9.24 8.96
N SER A 307 -4.72 8.28 9.03
CA SER A 307 -4.03 7.94 10.30
C SER A 307 -3.15 9.09 10.80
N GLY A 308 -2.47 9.80 9.90
CA GLY A 308 -1.71 11.01 10.22
C GLY A 308 -2.61 12.12 10.78
N MET A 309 -3.81 12.29 10.20
CA MET A 309 -4.79 13.29 10.69
C MET A 309 -5.27 12.99 12.12
N VAL A 310 -5.37 11.72 12.53
CA VAL A 310 -5.62 11.37 13.94
C VAL A 310 -4.42 11.75 14.80
N ALA A 311 -3.22 11.39 14.36
CA ALA A 311 -1.98 11.64 15.11
C ALA A 311 -1.74 13.14 15.36
N ARG A 312 -2.19 14.02 14.48
CA ARG A 312 -2.12 15.47 14.69
C ARG A 312 -2.77 15.88 16.01
N TYR A 313 -3.99 15.39 16.30
CA TYR A 313 -4.66 15.66 17.58
C TYR A 313 -3.84 15.13 18.74
N TRP A 314 -3.34 13.90 18.65
CA TRP A 314 -2.54 13.30 19.71
C TRP A 314 -1.21 14.03 19.97
N PHE A 315 -0.51 14.49 18.93
CA PHE A 315 0.74 15.25 19.09
C PHE A 315 0.49 16.55 19.85
N GLU A 316 -0.57 17.27 19.51
CA GLU A 316 -0.90 18.55 20.14
C GLU A 316 -1.43 18.35 21.58
N GLU A 317 -2.30 17.38 21.82
CA GLU A 317 -2.94 17.14 23.11
C GLU A 317 -2.05 16.39 24.11
N ILE A 318 -1.33 15.36 23.66
CA ILE A 318 -0.57 14.45 24.54
C ILE A 318 0.91 14.85 24.60
N ALA A 319 1.54 15.10 23.45
CA ALA A 319 2.96 15.41 23.39
C ALA A 319 3.26 16.90 23.50
N GLY A 320 2.26 17.79 23.38
CA GLY A 320 2.46 19.24 23.37
C GLY A 320 3.38 19.72 22.23
N VAL A 321 3.37 19.02 21.10
CA VAL A 321 4.21 19.29 19.93
C VAL A 321 3.31 19.61 18.74
N SER A 322 3.61 20.70 18.02
CA SER A 322 2.85 21.07 16.82
C SER A 322 3.02 20.02 15.71
N CYS A 323 1.92 19.71 15.02
CA CYS A 323 1.92 18.70 13.97
C CYS A 323 1.10 19.15 12.75
N ASP A 324 1.72 19.10 11.59
CA ASP A 324 1.05 19.30 10.31
C ASP A 324 0.99 17.98 9.52
N VAL A 325 -0.08 17.79 8.75
CA VAL A 325 -0.30 16.59 7.95
C VAL A 325 -0.63 16.97 6.52
N GLU A 326 0.09 16.41 5.56
CA GLU A 326 -0.10 16.72 4.15
C GLU A 326 -0.22 15.45 3.29
N ILE A 327 -0.99 15.58 2.21
CA ILE A 327 -1.06 14.56 1.16
C ILE A 327 0.26 14.57 0.38
N ALA A 328 0.87 13.41 0.20
CA ALA A 328 2.21 13.30 -0.40
C ALA A 328 2.28 13.84 -1.84
N SER A 329 1.24 13.64 -2.67
CA SER A 329 1.16 14.18 -4.04
C SER A 329 1.19 15.70 -4.08
N GLU A 330 0.65 16.38 -3.06
CA GLU A 330 0.66 17.84 -2.97
C GLU A 330 1.97 18.35 -2.35
N PHE A 331 2.48 17.66 -1.33
CA PHE A 331 3.71 18.02 -0.65
C PHE A 331 4.91 18.05 -1.61
N ARG A 332 5.03 17.05 -2.49
CA ARG A 332 6.19 16.88 -3.38
C ARG A 332 6.36 17.98 -4.43
N TYR A 333 5.31 18.74 -4.74
CA TYR A 333 5.34 19.78 -5.79
C TYR A 333 5.30 21.20 -5.24
N ARG A 334 4.96 21.39 -3.98
CA ARG A 334 4.94 22.72 -3.40
C ARG A 334 6.29 23.09 -2.75
N LYS A 335 6.63 24.38 -2.78
CA LYS A 335 7.73 24.92 -2.01
C LYS A 335 7.27 25.14 -0.56
N SER A 336 7.61 24.22 0.34
CA SER A 336 7.30 24.33 1.78
C SER A 336 8.35 25.13 2.54
N VAL A 337 7.93 25.75 3.63
CA VAL A 337 8.83 26.37 4.62
C VAL A 337 8.99 25.39 5.78
N VAL A 338 10.19 24.87 5.95
CA VAL A 338 10.49 23.94 7.04
C VAL A 338 10.75 24.69 8.33
N ARG A 339 10.02 24.36 9.40
CA ARG A 339 10.24 24.93 10.74
C ARG A 339 11.52 24.33 11.35
N PRO A 340 12.23 25.09 12.22
CA PRO A 340 13.36 24.51 12.96
C PRO A 340 12.96 23.26 13.72
N ASN A 341 13.90 22.33 13.90
CA ASN A 341 13.73 21.10 14.66
C ASN A 341 12.50 20.26 14.24
N SER A 342 12.19 20.27 12.94
CA SER A 342 11.09 19.48 12.36
C SER A 342 11.52 18.05 12.08
N LEU A 343 10.72 17.08 12.58
CA LEU A 343 10.79 15.67 12.20
C LEU A 343 9.83 15.41 11.05
N LEU A 344 10.33 14.86 9.95
CA LEU A 344 9.47 14.31 8.90
C LEU A 344 9.02 12.89 9.29
N VAL A 345 7.72 12.61 9.23
CA VAL A 345 7.17 11.26 9.41
C VAL A 345 6.44 10.86 8.14
N THR A 346 6.85 9.75 7.55
CA THR A 346 6.18 9.17 6.38
C THR A 346 5.43 7.90 6.77
N LEU A 347 4.18 7.76 6.28
CA LEU A 347 3.34 6.62 6.56
C LEU A 347 3.03 5.87 5.26
N SER A 348 3.27 4.57 5.24
CA SER A 348 2.92 3.72 4.11
C SER A 348 2.77 2.26 4.54
N GLN A 349 1.76 1.58 4.03
CA GLN A 349 1.63 0.13 4.24
C GLN A 349 2.73 -0.62 3.48
N SER A 350 2.90 -0.32 2.17
CA SER A 350 3.86 -1.02 1.30
C SER A 350 5.29 -0.48 1.40
N GLY A 351 5.45 0.80 1.77
CA GLY A 351 6.73 1.50 1.72
C GLY A 351 7.25 1.77 0.29
N GLU A 352 6.39 1.59 -0.72
CA GLU A 352 6.72 1.76 -2.14
C GLU A 352 5.77 2.75 -2.85
N THR A 353 5.00 3.54 -2.10
CA THR A 353 4.12 4.56 -2.68
C THR A 353 4.94 5.68 -3.31
N ALA A 354 4.80 5.88 -4.62
CA ALA A 354 5.65 6.79 -5.40
C ALA A 354 5.67 8.21 -4.83
N ASP A 355 4.49 8.79 -4.56
CA ASP A 355 4.40 10.13 -4.01
C ASP A 355 5.06 10.26 -2.64
N THR A 356 4.88 9.25 -1.77
CA THR A 356 5.47 9.26 -0.42
C THR A 356 7.00 9.15 -0.47
N LEU A 357 7.54 8.35 -1.38
CA LEU A 357 8.98 8.25 -1.62
C LEU A 357 9.56 9.56 -2.18
N ALA A 358 8.89 10.15 -3.16
CA ALA A 358 9.30 11.43 -3.72
C ALA A 358 9.25 12.56 -2.68
N ALA A 359 8.23 12.55 -1.82
CA ALA A 359 8.12 13.51 -0.71
C ALA A 359 9.25 13.32 0.32
N LEU A 360 9.62 12.08 0.66
CA LEU A 360 10.76 11.80 1.54
C LEU A 360 12.07 12.35 0.94
N ARG A 361 12.33 12.08 -0.34
CA ARG A 361 13.54 12.52 -1.03
C ARG A 361 13.63 14.05 -1.09
N LEU A 362 12.53 14.74 -1.45
CA LEU A 362 12.43 16.20 -1.40
C LEU A 362 12.71 16.75 -0.01
N ALA A 363 12.14 16.14 1.04
CA ALA A 363 12.29 16.60 2.41
C ALA A 363 13.73 16.49 2.92
N LYS A 364 14.47 15.45 2.52
CA LYS A 364 15.91 15.31 2.84
C LYS A 364 16.75 16.47 2.36
N GLU A 365 16.37 17.09 1.24
CA GLU A 365 17.02 18.26 0.66
C GLU A 365 16.50 19.59 1.23
N SER A 366 15.36 19.55 1.93
CA SER A 366 14.62 20.73 2.39
C SER A 366 14.99 21.22 3.80
N GLY A 367 15.85 20.48 4.54
CA GLY A 367 16.34 20.90 5.85
C GLY A 367 15.54 20.38 7.06
N TYR A 368 14.76 19.31 6.90
CA TYR A 368 14.22 18.57 8.03
C TYR A 368 15.36 17.97 8.88
N MET A 369 15.18 17.96 10.21
CA MET A 369 16.19 17.48 11.14
C MET A 369 16.47 15.98 10.99
N SER A 370 15.44 15.21 10.71
CA SER A 370 15.51 13.77 10.49
C SER A 370 14.21 13.26 9.84
N SER A 371 14.22 12.04 9.35
CA SER A 371 13.08 11.34 8.77
C SER A 371 12.79 10.04 9.49
N LEU A 372 11.50 9.73 9.70
CA LEU A 372 10.99 8.49 10.28
C LEU A 372 9.97 7.87 9.34
N ALA A 373 10.15 6.60 8.97
CA ALA A 373 9.13 5.81 8.28
C ALA A 373 8.34 4.94 9.26
N ILE A 374 7.00 5.02 9.21
CA ILE A 374 6.12 4.01 9.82
C ILE A 374 5.57 3.15 8.68
N CYS A 375 6.02 1.90 8.61
CA CYS A 375 5.80 1.02 7.46
C CYS A 375 5.52 -0.43 7.90
N ASN A 376 4.84 -1.20 7.03
CA ASN A 376 4.56 -2.61 7.32
C ASN A 376 5.50 -3.58 6.60
N VAL A 377 6.08 -3.20 5.46
CA VAL A 377 6.93 -4.09 4.66
C VAL A 377 8.41 -3.86 4.98
N PRO A 378 9.09 -4.85 5.62
CA PRO A 378 10.52 -4.76 5.87
C PRO A 378 11.32 -4.68 4.56
N GLY A 379 12.39 -3.88 4.56
CA GLY A 379 13.28 -3.74 3.41
C GLY A 379 12.68 -2.95 2.24
N SER A 380 11.51 -2.32 2.40
CA SER A 380 10.95 -1.41 1.40
C SER A 380 11.81 -0.17 1.20
N SER A 381 11.63 0.51 0.06
CA SER A 381 12.41 1.71 -0.28
C SER A 381 12.26 2.80 0.79
N LEU A 382 11.03 3.02 1.27
CA LEU A 382 10.76 4.02 2.30
C LEU A 382 11.56 3.75 3.60
N VAL A 383 11.63 2.48 4.02
CA VAL A 383 12.38 2.04 5.21
C VAL A 383 13.88 2.23 5.01
N ARG A 384 14.41 1.84 3.84
CA ARG A 384 15.85 1.95 3.55
C ARG A 384 16.32 3.40 3.40
N GLU A 385 15.46 4.26 2.89
CA GLU A 385 15.80 5.67 2.64
C GLU A 385 15.55 6.58 3.85
N SER A 386 14.84 6.15 4.89
CA SER A 386 14.59 6.95 6.09
C SER A 386 15.70 6.78 7.14
N ASP A 387 15.92 7.81 7.97
CA ASP A 387 16.92 7.77 9.04
C ASP A 387 16.49 6.87 10.20
N LEU A 388 15.18 6.85 10.48
CA LEU A 388 14.54 6.02 11.47
C LEU A 388 13.40 5.22 10.82
N ALA A 389 13.11 4.03 11.37
CA ALA A 389 12.02 3.20 10.88
C ALA A 389 11.29 2.47 12.00
N PHE A 390 9.95 2.50 11.95
CA PHE A 390 9.07 1.73 12.81
C PHE A 390 8.26 0.75 11.97
N MET A 391 8.49 -0.55 12.18
CA MET A 391 7.76 -1.60 11.47
C MET A 391 6.46 -1.93 12.20
N THR A 392 5.30 -1.82 11.56
CA THR A 392 4.00 -2.10 12.18
C THR A 392 3.76 -3.58 12.47
N ARG A 393 4.46 -4.48 11.78
CA ARG A 393 4.35 -5.95 11.98
C ARG A 393 2.92 -6.48 11.85
N ALA A 394 2.10 -5.84 11.02
CA ALA A 394 0.71 -6.25 10.79
C ALA A 394 0.58 -7.59 10.02
N GLY A 395 1.70 -8.11 9.50
CA GLY A 395 1.70 -9.23 8.55
C GLY A 395 1.27 -8.80 7.14
N ALA A 396 1.14 -9.75 6.23
CA ALA A 396 0.71 -9.46 4.86
C ALA A 396 -0.73 -8.93 4.84
N GLU A 397 -0.97 -7.86 4.08
CA GLU A 397 -2.28 -7.30 3.81
C GLU A 397 -2.49 -7.27 2.28
N ILE A 398 -3.45 -8.10 1.82
CA ILE A 398 -3.69 -8.42 0.41
C ILE A 398 -4.89 -7.66 -0.14
N GLY A 399 -5.97 -7.55 0.64
CA GLY A 399 -7.15 -6.78 0.26
C GLY A 399 -6.76 -5.36 -0.16
N VAL A 400 -7.29 -4.87 -1.29
CA VAL A 400 -6.94 -3.55 -1.82
C VAL A 400 -7.29 -2.46 -0.81
N ALA A 401 -8.47 -2.51 -0.21
CA ALA A 401 -8.87 -1.60 0.85
C ALA A 401 -8.13 -1.95 2.16
N SER A 402 -7.33 -1.03 2.67
CA SER A 402 -6.55 -1.25 3.90
C SER A 402 -7.42 -1.34 5.15
N THR A 403 -7.08 -2.27 6.05
CA THR A 403 -7.78 -2.51 7.32
C THR A 403 -6.82 -2.59 8.50
N LYS A 404 -6.14 -3.73 8.70
CA LYS A 404 -5.21 -3.92 9.81
C LYS A 404 -3.97 -3.03 9.72
N ALA A 405 -3.54 -2.65 8.51
CA ALA A 405 -2.46 -1.70 8.35
C ALA A 405 -2.81 -0.33 8.95
N PHE A 406 -4.05 0.14 8.80
CA PHE A 406 -4.52 1.40 9.37
C PHE A 406 -4.48 1.38 10.91
N THR A 407 -5.07 0.37 11.53
CA THR A 407 -5.12 0.27 13.00
C THR A 407 -3.74 0.10 13.62
N THR A 408 -2.84 -0.64 12.94
CA THR A 408 -1.44 -0.78 13.40
C THR A 408 -0.61 0.49 13.17
N GLN A 409 -0.89 1.28 12.12
CA GLN A 409 -0.30 2.61 11.95
C GLN A 409 -0.74 3.54 13.07
N LEU A 410 -2.03 3.56 13.43
CA LEU A 410 -2.53 4.35 14.56
C LEU A 410 -1.86 3.94 15.88
N ALA A 411 -1.70 2.65 16.15
CA ALA A 411 -0.99 2.17 17.34
C ALA A 411 0.48 2.64 17.35
N GLY A 412 1.17 2.53 16.20
CA GLY A 412 2.54 3.02 16.04
C GLY A 412 2.66 4.53 16.22
N LEU A 413 1.71 5.30 15.69
CA LEU A 413 1.65 6.74 15.86
C LEU A 413 1.39 7.15 17.30
N LEU A 414 0.49 6.46 18.01
CA LEU A 414 0.24 6.75 19.43
C LEU A 414 1.48 6.46 20.30
N MET A 415 2.22 5.37 19.99
CA MET A 415 3.53 5.12 20.62
C MET A 415 4.57 6.19 20.27
N LEU A 416 4.59 6.70 19.03
CA LEU A 416 5.48 7.80 18.64
C LEU A 416 5.17 9.07 19.42
N VAL A 417 3.89 9.41 19.54
CA VAL A 417 3.40 10.56 20.33
C VAL A 417 3.86 10.45 21.79
N ALA A 418 3.66 9.28 22.42
CA ALA A 418 4.11 9.02 23.78
C ALA A 418 5.64 9.18 23.91
N SER A 419 6.41 8.59 22.98
CA SER A 419 7.88 8.68 22.98
C SER A 419 8.39 10.11 22.83
N VAL A 420 7.81 10.88 21.91
CA VAL A 420 8.18 12.29 21.71
C VAL A 420 7.78 13.12 22.94
N GLY A 421 6.55 12.94 23.47
CA GLY A 421 6.09 13.64 24.68
C GLY A 421 6.95 13.34 25.91
N HIS A 422 7.35 12.07 26.08
CA HIS A 422 8.28 11.64 27.13
C HIS A 422 9.65 12.32 26.98
N CYS A 423 10.29 12.22 25.80
CA CYS A 423 11.60 12.79 25.55
C CYS A 423 11.61 14.33 25.73
N ARG A 424 10.54 15.00 25.32
CA ARG A 424 10.37 16.45 25.49
C ARG A 424 10.04 16.87 26.94
N GLY A 425 9.72 15.91 27.81
CA GLY A 425 9.28 16.17 29.18
C GLY A 425 7.87 16.77 29.30
N ASN A 426 7.06 16.67 28.23
CA ASN A 426 5.69 17.18 28.16
C ASN A 426 4.67 16.13 28.64
N LEU A 427 4.99 14.84 28.58
CA LEU A 427 4.16 13.73 29.05
C LEU A 427 4.67 13.27 30.44
N SER A 428 3.81 13.30 31.44
CA SER A 428 4.18 12.80 32.79
C SER A 428 4.26 11.27 32.79
N GLY A 429 5.07 10.69 33.67
CA GLY A 429 5.19 9.24 33.81
C GLY A 429 3.86 8.55 34.16
N GLU A 430 2.97 9.22 34.90
CA GLU A 430 1.64 8.71 35.24
C GLU A 430 0.74 8.64 33.97
N ALA A 431 0.71 9.72 33.20
CA ALA A 431 -0.07 9.74 31.94
C ALA A 431 0.49 8.78 30.89
N GLU A 432 1.82 8.59 30.82
CA GLU A 432 2.42 7.57 29.95
C GLU A 432 2.05 6.16 30.39
N ALA A 433 2.04 5.88 31.70
CA ALA A 433 1.63 4.59 32.22
C ALA A 433 0.16 4.27 31.93
N GLU A 434 -0.75 5.27 31.98
CA GLU A 434 -2.15 5.12 31.55
C GLU A 434 -2.25 4.82 30.05
N LEU A 435 -1.50 5.51 29.22
CA LEU A 435 -1.44 5.27 27.77
C LEU A 435 -0.93 3.86 27.47
N VAL A 436 0.11 3.38 28.16
CA VAL A 436 0.62 2.01 28.01
C VAL A 436 -0.44 0.98 28.37
N LYS A 437 -1.18 1.19 29.47
CA LYS A 437 -2.30 0.30 29.86
C LYS A 437 -3.40 0.26 28.79
N ALA A 438 -3.76 1.43 28.22
CA ALA A 438 -4.75 1.50 27.15
C ALA A 438 -4.29 0.75 25.90
N LEU A 439 -3.01 0.91 25.50
CA LEU A 439 -2.43 0.15 24.39
C LEU A 439 -2.42 -1.36 24.65
N GLN A 440 -2.09 -1.79 25.89
CA GLN A 440 -2.13 -3.22 26.27
C GLN A 440 -3.55 -3.80 26.23
N ALA A 441 -4.57 -2.99 26.52
CA ALA A 441 -5.98 -3.39 26.46
C ALA A 441 -6.53 -3.43 25.02
N LEU A 442 -5.90 -2.73 24.07
CA LEU A 442 -6.41 -2.51 22.72
C LEU A 442 -6.79 -3.80 21.98
N PRO A 443 -6.02 -4.92 22.02
CA PRO A 443 -6.44 -6.17 21.36
C PRO A 443 -7.79 -6.70 21.87
N LEU A 444 -8.08 -6.55 23.17
CA LEU A 444 -9.35 -6.95 23.74
C LEU A 444 -10.48 -6.01 23.29
N ARG A 445 -10.27 -4.69 23.31
CA ARG A 445 -11.24 -3.70 22.85
C ARG A 445 -11.63 -3.90 21.39
N ILE A 446 -10.68 -4.25 20.55
CA ILE A 446 -10.95 -4.62 19.14
C ILE A 446 -11.79 -5.89 19.05
N LYS A 447 -11.50 -6.93 19.85
CA LYS A 447 -12.33 -8.14 19.88
C LYS A 447 -13.77 -7.87 20.29
N GLU A 448 -13.97 -6.96 21.26
CA GLU A 448 -15.30 -6.53 21.68
C GLU A 448 -16.06 -5.83 20.53
N SER A 449 -15.37 -4.98 19.76
CA SER A 449 -15.97 -4.33 18.56
C SER A 449 -16.30 -5.34 17.46
N LEU A 450 -15.45 -6.35 17.23
CA LEU A 450 -15.71 -7.43 16.28
C LEU A 450 -16.95 -8.27 16.64
N ALA A 451 -17.32 -8.34 17.92
CA ALA A 451 -18.54 -9.04 18.35
C ALA A 451 -19.83 -8.40 17.81
N LEU A 452 -19.78 -7.13 17.36
CA LEU A 452 -20.90 -6.46 16.70
C LEU A 452 -21.13 -6.90 15.25
N ALA A 453 -20.26 -7.74 14.67
CA ALA A 453 -20.27 -8.09 13.23
C ALA A 453 -21.66 -8.55 12.75
N LYS A 454 -22.39 -9.39 13.52
CA LYS A 454 -23.71 -9.86 13.12
C LYS A 454 -24.78 -8.76 13.12
N GLN A 455 -24.70 -7.81 14.06
CA GLN A 455 -25.61 -6.66 14.11
C GLN A 455 -25.32 -5.71 12.94
N ILE A 456 -24.04 -5.49 12.62
CA ILE A 456 -23.59 -4.65 11.52
C ILE A 456 -23.97 -5.29 10.17
N GLU A 457 -23.87 -6.61 10.03
CA GLU A 457 -24.33 -7.35 8.85
C GLU A 457 -25.82 -7.08 8.59
N THR A 458 -26.67 -7.17 9.62
CA THR A 458 -28.10 -6.83 9.49
C THR A 458 -28.32 -5.36 9.16
N LEU A 459 -27.56 -4.46 9.81
CA LEU A 459 -27.64 -3.01 9.52
C LEU A 459 -27.29 -2.67 8.07
N ALA A 460 -26.32 -3.39 7.50
CA ALA A 460 -25.86 -3.17 6.14
C ALA A 460 -26.95 -3.41 5.08
N GLU A 461 -28.00 -4.20 5.39
CA GLU A 461 -29.12 -4.43 4.48
C GLU A 461 -29.86 -3.13 4.12
N GLU A 462 -29.86 -2.14 5.02
CA GLU A 462 -30.49 -0.84 4.78
C GLU A 462 -29.74 0.02 3.72
N PHE A 463 -28.55 -0.42 3.29
CA PHE A 463 -27.73 0.25 2.27
C PHE A 463 -27.87 -0.33 0.85
N ALA A 464 -28.69 -1.36 0.66
CA ALA A 464 -28.77 -2.11 -0.59
C ALA A 464 -29.08 -1.22 -1.81
N ASP A 465 -29.99 -0.27 -1.67
CA ASP A 465 -30.45 0.66 -2.69
C ASP A 465 -29.80 2.05 -2.61
N LYS A 466 -28.94 2.30 -1.64
CA LYS A 466 -28.33 3.61 -1.41
C LYS A 466 -27.19 3.88 -2.39
N HIS A 467 -27.04 5.14 -2.81
CA HIS A 467 -26.01 5.62 -3.73
C HIS A 467 -25.09 6.67 -3.11
N HIS A 468 -25.55 7.30 -2.04
CA HIS A 468 -24.82 8.35 -1.32
C HIS A 468 -24.82 8.06 0.18
N SER A 469 -23.84 8.60 0.90
CA SER A 469 -23.75 8.49 2.36
C SER A 469 -22.88 9.59 2.92
N LEU A 470 -23.22 10.12 4.10
CA LEU A 470 -22.38 11.04 4.85
C LEU A 470 -21.86 10.38 6.12
N PHE A 471 -20.62 10.73 6.46
CA PHE A 471 -19.98 10.30 7.71
C PHE A 471 -19.65 11.51 8.56
N LEU A 472 -19.94 11.44 9.86
CA LEU A 472 -19.78 12.54 10.80
C LEU A 472 -18.90 12.13 11.97
N GLY A 473 -17.92 12.96 12.29
CA GLY A 473 -17.09 12.83 13.48
C GLY A 473 -16.71 14.20 14.03
N ARG A 474 -16.17 14.23 15.24
CA ARG A 474 -15.60 15.43 15.86
C ARG A 474 -14.26 15.14 16.48
N GLY A 475 -13.36 16.17 16.54
CA GLY A 475 -12.00 16.00 17.05
C GLY A 475 -11.29 14.86 16.31
N SER A 476 -10.61 13.99 17.05
CA SER A 476 -9.87 12.83 16.54
C SER A 476 -10.78 11.80 15.82
N GLN A 477 -12.11 11.88 15.97
CA GLN A 477 -13.05 11.00 15.27
C GLN A 477 -13.46 11.52 13.88
N TYR A 478 -13.14 12.75 13.54
CA TYR A 478 -13.36 13.23 12.16
C TYR A 478 -12.50 12.47 11.14
N PRO A 479 -11.19 12.27 11.34
CA PRO A 479 -10.40 11.40 10.47
C PRO A 479 -10.89 9.95 10.42
N ILE A 480 -11.51 9.43 11.49
CA ILE A 480 -12.11 8.09 11.49
C ILE A 480 -13.38 8.05 10.62
N ALA A 481 -14.19 9.10 10.66
CA ALA A 481 -15.31 9.27 9.74
C ALA A 481 -14.81 9.35 8.27
N MET A 482 -13.68 10.04 8.00
CA MET A 482 -13.04 10.08 6.68
C MET A 482 -12.62 8.68 6.23
N GLU A 483 -12.02 7.89 7.11
CA GLU A 483 -11.59 6.52 6.81
C GLU A 483 -12.78 5.60 6.55
N GLY A 484 -13.87 5.70 7.35
CA GLY A 484 -15.11 4.97 7.12
C GLY A 484 -15.75 5.30 5.77
N ALA A 485 -15.82 6.58 5.41
CA ALA A 485 -16.30 7.04 4.11
C ALA A 485 -15.41 6.52 2.96
N LEU A 486 -14.09 6.54 3.15
CA LEU A 486 -13.13 6.01 2.17
C LEU A 486 -13.37 4.51 1.95
N LYS A 487 -13.45 3.71 3.01
CA LYS A 487 -13.70 2.25 2.91
C LYS A 487 -15.02 1.96 2.21
N LEU A 488 -16.11 2.66 2.58
CA LEU A 488 -17.40 2.45 1.96
C LEU A 488 -17.36 2.74 0.44
N LYS A 489 -16.76 3.86 0.04
CA LYS A 489 -16.67 4.24 -1.39
C LYS A 489 -15.79 3.29 -2.20
N GLU A 490 -14.66 2.84 -1.64
CA GLU A 490 -13.71 1.98 -2.34
C GLU A 490 -14.32 0.65 -2.77
N ILE A 491 -15.08 0.01 -1.89
CA ILE A 491 -15.53 -1.37 -2.10
C ILE A 491 -17.01 -1.53 -2.44
N SER A 492 -17.87 -0.54 -2.10
CA SER A 492 -19.30 -0.59 -2.42
C SER A 492 -19.71 0.31 -3.59
N TYR A 493 -18.82 1.24 -3.99
CA TYR A 493 -19.07 2.30 -4.98
C TYR A 493 -20.17 3.29 -4.61
N ILE A 494 -20.61 3.31 -3.35
CA ILE A 494 -21.46 4.37 -2.79
C ILE A 494 -20.61 5.63 -2.69
N HIS A 495 -21.13 6.76 -3.20
CA HIS A 495 -20.46 8.05 -3.03
C HIS A 495 -20.57 8.47 -1.56
N ALA A 496 -19.50 8.27 -0.80
CA ALA A 496 -19.45 8.57 0.62
C ALA A 496 -18.47 9.71 0.90
N GLU A 497 -18.90 10.68 1.70
CA GLU A 497 -18.08 11.81 2.14
C GLU A 497 -18.11 11.93 3.67
N ALA A 498 -17.08 12.54 4.23
CA ALA A 498 -17.02 12.79 5.66
C ALA A 498 -16.85 14.27 5.96
N TYR A 499 -17.53 14.72 7.02
CA TYR A 499 -17.44 16.08 7.51
C TYR A 499 -17.19 16.12 9.02
N ALA A 500 -16.43 17.11 9.46
CA ALA A 500 -16.49 17.50 10.87
C ALA A 500 -17.94 17.91 11.16
N ALA A 501 -18.60 17.27 12.14
CA ALA A 501 -20.05 17.44 12.32
C ALA A 501 -20.48 18.89 12.53
N GLY A 502 -19.59 19.76 13.06
CA GLY A 502 -19.84 21.20 13.16
C GLY A 502 -19.98 21.93 11.83
N GLU A 503 -19.35 21.40 10.76
CA GLU A 503 -19.37 21.97 9.40
C GLU A 503 -20.67 21.70 8.63
N LEU A 504 -21.57 20.85 9.15
CA LEU A 504 -22.86 20.58 8.51
C LEU A 504 -23.60 21.85 8.12
N LYS A 505 -23.57 22.89 8.98
CA LYS A 505 -24.25 24.17 8.79
C LYS A 505 -23.70 25.01 7.62
N HIS A 506 -22.50 24.69 7.16
CA HIS A 506 -21.79 25.44 6.13
C HIS A 506 -21.92 24.82 4.72
N GLY A 507 -23.02 24.06 4.49
CA GLY A 507 -23.35 23.49 3.19
C GLY A 507 -23.93 22.08 3.26
N PRO A 508 -23.27 21.09 3.90
CA PRO A 508 -23.69 19.69 3.84
C PRO A 508 -25.12 19.40 4.33
N LEU A 509 -25.67 20.22 5.22
CA LEU A 509 -27.11 20.11 5.63
C LEU A 509 -28.10 20.18 4.47
N ALA A 510 -27.74 20.80 3.35
CA ALA A 510 -28.57 20.85 2.15
C ALA A 510 -28.76 19.47 1.50
N LEU A 511 -27.89 18.50 1.79
CA LEU A 511 -27.93 17.16 1.24
C LEU A 511 -28.74 16.17 2.11
N ILE A 512 -29.20 16.59 3.28
CA ILE A 512 -29.88 15.70 4.23
C ILE A 512 -31.30 15.41 3.77
N ASP A 513 -31.56 14.13 3.54
CA ASP A 513 -32.88 13.58 3.29
C ASP A 513 -32.98 12.14 3.81
N ALA A 514 -34.10 11.45 3.59
CA ALA A 514 -34.33 10.08 4.03
C ALA A 514 -33.57 9.03 3.18
N GLU A 515 -33.08 9.42 2.00
CA GLU A 515 -32.37 8.50 1.09
C GLU A 515 -30.85 8.49 1.29
N MET A 516 -30.33 9.45 2.07
CA MET A 516 -28.90 9.55 2.38
C MET A 516 -28.62 9.04 3.80
N PRO A 517 -28.08 7.84 3.98
CA PRO A 517 -27.63 7.34 5.27
C PRO A 517 -26.55 8.24 5.87
N ILE A 518 -26.69 8.57 7.15
CA ILE A 518 -25.73 9.41 7.88
C ILE A 518 -25.09 8.59 9.01
N ILE A 519 -23.83 8.25 8.84
CA ILE A 519 -23.04 7.48 9.80
C ILE A 519 -22.37 8.44 10.78
N VAL A 520 -22.51 8.18 12.08
CA VAL A 520 -21.97 9.03 13.14
C VAL A 520 -21.04 8.23 14.04
N VAL A 521 -19.84 8.76 14.29
CA VAL A 521 -18.86 8.19 15.22
C VAL A 521 -18.93 8.99 16.53
N ALA A 522 -19.41 8.35 17.60
CA ALA A 522 -19.84 9.03 18.83
C ALA A 522 -19.23 8.40 20.10
N PRO A 523 -17.91 8.51 20.36
CA PRO A 523 -17.35 8.13 21.64
C PRO A 523 -17.88 9.04 22.76
N ASN A 524 -17.79 8.56 23.99
CA ASN A 524 -18.13 9.35 25.17
C ASN A 524 -16.93 10.21 25.58
N ASN A 525 -16.87 11.43 25.07
CA ASN A 525 -15.80 12.41 25.34
C ASN A 525 -16.38 13.82 25.47
N ASP A 526 -15.52 14.81 25.69
CA ASP A 526 -15.92 16.22 25.89
C ASP A 526 -16.70 16.84 24.73
N LEU A 527 -16.62 16.27 23.53
CA LEU A 527 -17.32 16.74 22.34
C LEU A 527 -18.70 16.08 22.13
N LEU A 528 -19.06 15.09 22.96
CA LEU A 528 -20.27 14.29 22.81
C LEU A 528 -21.55 15.15 22.76
N GLU A 529 -21.71 16.09 23.69
CA GLU A 529 -22.91 16.95 23.73
C GLU A 529 -23.01 17.88 22.50
N LYS A 530 -21.86 18.29 21.94
CA LYS A 530 -21.84 19.05 20.67
C LYS A 530 -22.23 18.17 19.48
N LEU A 531 -21.78 16.91 19.49
CA LEU A 531 -22.14 15.94 18.46
C LEU A 531 -23.64 15.60 18.52
N LYS A 532 -24.22 15.41 19.72
CA LYS A 532 -25.67 15.21 19.90
C LYS A 532 -26.49 16.35 19.30
N SER A 533 -26.05 17.60 19.49
CA SER A 533 -26.71 18.75 18.87
C SER A 533 -26.70 18.66 17.34
N ASN A 534 -25.59 18.22 16.74
CA ASN A 534 -25.52 18.03 15.29
C ASN A 534 -26.41 16.85 14.82
N VAL A 535 -26.51 15.78 15.59
CA VAL A 535 -27.43 14.66 15.33
C VAL A 535 -28.87 15.13 15.29
N GLU A 536 -29.31 15.96 16.26
CA GLU A 536 -30.67 16.52 16.27
C GLU A 536 -30.93 17.45 15.08
N GLU A 537 -29.94 18.19 14.58
CA GLU A 537 -30.05 19.00 13.37
C GLU A 537 -30.34 18.16 12.11
N VAL A 538 -29.70 16.98 12.03
CA VAL A 538 -29.95 16.00 10.96
C VAL A 538 -31.34 15.41 11.07
N ARG A 539 -31.76 14.98 12.28
CA ARG A 539 -33.08 14.41 12.53
C ARG A 539 -34.20 15.38 12.17
N ALA A 540 -34.05 16.66 12.55
CA ALA A 540 -35.01 17.71 12.25
C ALA A 540 -35.26 17.93 10.74
N ARG A 541 -34.39 17.38 9.88
CA ARG A 541 -34.46 17.45 8.41
C ARG A 541 -34.86 16.12 7.75
N GLY A 542 -35.22 15.13 8.58
CA GLY A 542 -35.66 13.81 8.08
C GLY A 542 -34.53 12.87 7.73
N GLY A 543 -33.26 13.18 8.14
CA GLY A 543 -32.11 12.29 7.92
C GLY A 543 -32.19 11.02 8.77
N ILE A 544 -31.77 9.91 8.18
CA ILE A 544 -31.66 8.60 8.86
C ILE A 544 -30.22 8.40 9.35
N LEU A 545 -30.09 8.16 10.64
CA LEU A 545 -28.81 8.10 11.34
C LEU A 545 -28.42 6.68 11.74
N TYR A 546 -27.15 6.37 11.55
CA TYR A 546 -26.48 5.12 11.95
C TYR A 546 -25.35 5.50 12.91
N VAL A 547 -25.62 5.41 14.22
CA VAL A 547 -24.75 5.95 15.25
C VAL A 547 -23.95 4.83 15.90
N PHE A 548 -22.64 4.84 15.70
CA PHE A 548 -21.69 4.00 16.42
C PHE A 548 -21.27 4.76 17.69
N ALA A 549 -21.85 4.37 18.81
CA ALA A 549 -21.78 5.14 20.05
C ALA A 549 -21.22 4.32 21.21
N ASP A 550 -20.56 5.00 22.12
CA ASP A 550 -20.28 4.47 23.47
C ASP A 550 -21.61 4.11 24.15
N ALA A 551 -21.64 2.99 24.85
CA ALA A 551 -22.84 2.51 25.54
C ALA A 551 -23.39 3.54 26.55
N ASP A 552 -22.50 4.34 27.14
CA ASP A 552 -22.84 5.39 28.11
C ASP A 552 -23.14 6.75 27.47
N ALA A 553 -23.05 6.86 26.13
CA ALA A 553 -23.33 8.09 25.40
C ALA A 553 -24.81 8.50 25.43
N GLY A 554 -25.73 7.60 25.80
CA GLY A 554 -27.15 7.88 26.00
C GLY A 554 -27.98 7.97 24.70
N PHE A 555 -27.45 7.54 23.56
CA PHE A 555 -28.23 7.39 22.31
C PHE A 555 -29.20 6.20 22.40
N LYS A 556 -30.34 6.31 21.75
CA LYS A 556 -31.35 5.23 21.69
C LYS A 556 -31.85 5.06 20.27
N SER A 557 -32.00 3.81 19.84
CA SER A 557 -32.58 3.49 18.56
C SER A 557 -34.08 3.85 18.50
N ASP A 558 -34.48 4.41 17.37
CA ASP A 558 -35.89 4.71 17.04
C ASP A 558 -36.10 4.59 15.51
N GLU A 559 -37.21 5.12 14.98
CA GLU A 559 -37.53 5.06 13.55
C GLU A 559 -36.54 5.83 12.66
N THR A 560 -35.82 6.82 13.20
CA THR A 560 -34.87 7.68 12.47
C THR A 560 -33.42 7.41 12.84
N MET A 561 -33.18 6.57 13.84
CA MET A 561 -31.82 6.33 14.37
C MET A 561 -31.61 4.85 14.66
N ARG A 562 -30.51 4.31 14.14
CA ARG A 562 -29.99 2.97 14.46
C ARG A 562 -28.72 3.17 15.29
N VAL A 563 -28.67 2.59 16.49
CA VAL A 563 -27.53 2.74 17.40
C VAL A 563 -26.81 1.41 17.54
N MET A 564 -25.51 1.41 17.19
CA MET A 564 -24.56 0.35 17.47
C MET A 564 -23.78 0.72 18.71
N SER A 565 -24.07 0.06 19.84
CA SER A 565 -23.42 0.36 21.11
C SER A 565 -22.09 -0.36 21.26
N LEU A 566 -21.01 0.39 21.46
CA LEU A 566 -19.68 -0.10 21.79
C LEU A 566 -19.48 0.00 23.32
N ASN A 567 -18.72 -0.93 23.88
CA ASN A 567 -18.26 -0.79 25.26
C ASN A 567 -17.43 0.47 25.43
N HIS A 568 -17.40 1.00 26.63
CA HIS A 568 -16.58 2.19 26.93
C HIS A 568 -15.11 1.94 26.60
N VAL A 569 -14.49 2.93 25.96
CA VAL A 569 -13.11 2.89 25.49
C VAL A 569 -12.40 4.16 25.92
N GLU A 570 -11.18 4.02 26.39
CA GLU A 570 -10.30 5.14 26.74
C GLU A 570 -10.13 6.07 25.53
N GLU A 571 -10.27 7.40 25.72
CA GLU A 571 -10.37 8.39 24.63
C GLU A 571 -9.19 8.31 23.65
N MET A 572 -7.97 8.10 24.17
CA MET A 572 -6.74 8.05 23.35
C MET A 572 -6.71 6.88 22.37
N ILE A 573 -7.36 5.75 22.66
CA ILE A 573 -7.43 4.59 21.76
C ILE A 573 -8.78 4.47 21.03
N ALA A 574 -9.76 5.31 21.34
CA ALA A 574 -11.07 5.31 20.70
C ALA A 574 -11.00 5.40 19.16
N PRO A 575 -10.13 6.23 18.54
CA PRO A 575 -9.99 6.25 17.08
C PRO A 575 -9.67 4.87 16.49
N ILE A 576 -8.85 4.07 17.15
CA ILE A 576 -8.48 2.73 16.67
C ILE A 576 -9.68 1.77 16.75
N VAL A 577 -10.37 1.79 17.89
CA VAL A 577 -11.48 0.86 18.18
C VAL A 577 -12.71 1.16 17.32
N TYR A 578 -13.07 2.44 17.15
CA TYR A 578 -14.23 2.86 16.35
C TYR A 578 -14.06 2.67 14.85
N THR A 579 -12.84 2.50 14.37
CA THR A 579 -12.57 2.15 12.96
C THR A 579 -13.11 0.76 12.60
N VAL A 580 -13.02 -0.22 13.50
CA VAL A 580 -13.33 -1.62 13.20
C VAL A 580 -14.78 -1.84 12.79
N PRO A 581 -15.80 -1.31 13.49
CA PRO A 581 -17.19 -1.44 13.06
C PRO A 581 -17.49 -0.73 11.73
N LEU A 582 -16.77 0.35 11.37
CA LEU A 582 -16.94 1.02 10.07
C LEU A 582 -16.35 0.15 8.93
N GLN A 583 -15.26 -0.55 9.18
CA GLN A 583 -14.70 -1.54 8.23
C GLN A 583 -15.68 -2.70 8.01
N LEU A 584 -16.29 -3.23 9.07
CA LEU A 584 -17.31 -4.27 8.98
C LEU A 584 -18.55 -3.78 8.20
N LEU A 585 -19.03 -2.57 8.46
CA LEU A 585 -20.14 -1.98 7.73
C LEU A 585 -19.83 -1.92 6.23
N SER A 586 -18.67 -1.37 5.87
CA SER A 586 -18.26 -1.24 4.47
C SER A 586 -18.15 -2.61 3.79
N TYR A 587 -17.59 -3.61 4.48
CA TYR A 587 -17.47 -4.99 3.99
C TYR A 587 -18.86 -5.60 3.69
N HIS A 588 -19.81 -5.55 4.65
CA HIS A 588 -21.13 -6.14 4.47
C HIS A 588 -21.95 -5.39 3.41
N VAL A 589 -21.86 -4.07 3.35
CA VAL A 589 -22.51 -3.28 2.28
C VAL A 589 -21.97 -3.69 0.90
N ALA A 590 -20.67 -3.88 0.76
CA ALA A 590 -20.07 -4.32 -0.50
C ALA A 590 -20.58 -5.71 -0.93
N LEU A 591 -20.76 -6.63 0.01
CA LEU A 591 -21.34 -7.95 -0.27
C LEU A 591 -22.78 -7.84 -0.79
N ILE A 592 -23.59 -6.98 -0.19
CA ILE A 592 -24.99 -6.74 -0.60
C ILE A 592 -25.05 -6.09 -1.98
N LYS A 593 -24.14 -5.16 -2.26
CA LYS A 593 -23.98 -4.54 -3.59
C LYS A 593 -23.43 -5.51 -4.66
N GLY A 594 -22.92 -6.67 -4.27
CA GLY A 594 -22.37 -7.67 -5.18
C GLY A 594 -21.05 -7.25 -5.82
N THR A 595 -20.31 -6.38 -5.18
CA THR A 595 -18.99 -5.89 -5.67
C THR A 595 -17.86 -6.81 -5.24
N ASP A 596 -16.71 -6.74 -5.94
CA ASP A 596 -15.50 -7.44 -5.54
C ASP A 596 -14.84 -6.69 -4.37
N VAL A 597 -14.86 -7.31 -3.18
CA VAL A 597 -14.36 -6.70 -1.94
C VAL A 597 -12.83 -6.63 -1.92
N ASP A 598 -12.16 -7.68 -2.41
CA ASP A 598 -10.70 -7.79 -2.35
C ASP A 598 -10.02 -7.04 -3.49
N GLN A 599 -10.68 -6.96 -4.66
CA GLN A 599 -10.17 -6.33 -5.88
C GLN A 599 -11.22 -5.40 -6.50
N PRO A 600 -11.57 -4.29 -5.83
CA PRO A 600 -12.56 -3.35 -6.33
C PRO A 600 -12.08 -2.69 -7.63
N ARG A 601 -13.01 -2.42 -8.55
CA ARG A 601 -12.69 -1.84 -9.85
C ARG A 601 -11.89 -0.53 -9.72
N ASN A 602 -10.96 -0.32 -10.63
CA ASN A 602 -10.16 0.91 -10.76
C ASN A 602 -9.30 1.25 -9.52
N LEU A 603 -9.01 0.28 -8.65
CA LEU A 603 -8.12 0.46 -7.51
C LEU A 603 -7.04 -0.62 -7.47
N ALA A 604 -5.89 -0.25 -6.94
CA ALA A 604 -4.78 -1.15 -6.70
C ALA A 604 -4.25 -0.97 -5.26
N LYS A 605 -3.72 -2.04 -4.66
CA LYS A 605 -3.25 -2.05 -3.26
C LYS A 605 -2.18 -1.01 -2.97
N SER A 606 -1.29 -0.76 -3.91
CA SER A 606 -0.19 0.19 -3.74
C SER A 606 0.07 0.93 -5.04
N VAL A 607 0.25 2.23 -5.00
CA VAL A 607 0.50 3.09 -6.17
C VAL A 607 1.99 3.41 -6.22
N THR A 608 2.72 2.77 -7.15
CA THR A 608 4.18 2.95 -7.34
C THR A 608 4.51 3.73 -8.60
N VAL A 609 3.52 4.30 -9.24
CA VAL A 609 3.64 5.22 -10.39
C VAL A 609 2.81 6.45 -10.12
N GLU A 610 3.18 7.55 -10.74
CA GLU A 610 2.42 8.78 -10.74
C GLU A 610 1.42 8.83 -11.89
#